data_61475981f66338f46cb5bf2c3a17279f
#
_entry.id   61475981f66338f46cb5bf2c3a17279f
#
_cell.length_a   1.000
_cell.length_b   1.000
_cell.length_c   1.000
_cell.angle_alpha   90.00
_cell.angle_beta   90.00
_cell.angle_gamma   90.00
#
_symmetry.space_group_name_H-M   'P 1'
#
loop_
_entity.id
_entity.type
_entity.pdbx_description
1 polymer ?
#
loop_
_entity_poly.entity_id
_entity_poly.type
_entity_poly.pdbx_seq_one_letter_code
_entity_poly.pdbx_strand_id
1 'polypeptide(L)'
;MISLPTFLTFALLATHVEPQTIPLWQNGAPGAMGTEDKDKPSLTLYLAAKEKANGTAVVVCPGGGYGGLAISHEGKEIAEFLNLQGISAFVVKYRLGPKYRHPAPLMDAQRAIRTVRANATTYGVDSKKIGIWGFSAGGHLASTAGTQFDTGNPEAADAIDKASCRPDFLILCYPVITFEPPFAHMGSRNNLLGKDADAKLVESLCNHTRVTAQTPPTFLFHTDEDTGVPPEN
;
A
#
# COMPACT_ATOMS: atom_id res chain seq x y z
N MET A 1 48.56 33.47 29.31
CA MET A 1 47.16 33.02 29.44
C MET A 1 46.63 32.77 28.04
N ILE A 2 46.48 31.48 27.70
CA ILE A 2 45.97 31.04 26.38
C ILE A 2 44.48 30.74 26.57
N SER A 3 43.63 31.54 25.93
CA SER A 3 42.18 31.38 25.94
C SER A 3 41.81 30.24 24.97
N LEU A 4 41.22 29.14 25.47
CA LEU A 4 40.62 28.09 24.64
C LEU A 4 39.27 28.59 24.10
N PRO A 5 38.99 28.41 22.80
CA PRO A 5 37.65 28.67 22.26
C PRO A 5 36.69 27.58 22.67
N THR A 6 35.58 27.97 23.28
CA THR A 6 34.45 27.07 23.59
C THR A 6 33.68 26.79 22.32
N PHE A 7 33.79 25.57 21.79
CA PHE A 7 32.94 25.12 20.68
C PHE A 7 31.55 24.79 21.23
N LEU A 8 30.57 25.62 20.88
CA LEU A 8 29.17 25.40 21.17
C LEU A 8 28.64 24.42 20.09
N THR A 9 28.53 23.15 20.47
CA THR A 9 27.94 22.12 19.59
C THR A 9 26.41 22.28 19.62
N PHE A 10 25.85 22.89 18.57
CA PHE A 10 24.40 22.85 18.34
C PHE A 10 24.00 21.45 17.92
N ALA A 11 23.43 20.68 18.84
CA ALA A 11 22.72 19.47 18.52
C ALA A 11 21.42 19.88 17.81
N LEU A 12 21.36 19.65 16.49
CA LEU A 12 20.12 19.75 15.73
C LEU A 12 19.22 18.62 16.20
N LEU A 13 18.28 18.90 17.11
CA LEU A 13 17.20 17.99 17.44
C LEU A 13 16.32 17.87 16.20
N ALA A 14 16.47 16.77 15.46
CA ALA A 14 15.52 16.41 14.43
C ALA A 14 14.16 16.23 15.13
N THR A 15 13.21 17.10 14.86
CA THR A 15 11.84 16.96 15.34
C THR A 15 11.24 15.73 14.67
N HIS A 16 11.18 14.62 15.42
CA HIS A 16 10.47 13.42 14.99
C HIS A 16 8.98 13.76 14.97
N VAL A 17 8.41 13.92 13.78
CA VAL A 17 6.96 14.09 13.64
C VAL A 17 6.34 12.70 13.80
N GLU A 18 5.54 12.54 14.85
CA GLU A 18 4.80 11.28 15.07
C GLU A 18 3.89 10.99 13.86
N PRO A 19 3.83 9.71 13.41
CA PRO A 19 3.01 9.34 12.29
C PRO A 19 1.52 9.63 12.56
N GLN A 20 0.87 10.34 11.63
CA GLN A 20 -0.56 10.63 11.70
C GLN A 20 -1.34 9.51 10.99
N THR A 21 -2.42 9.03 11.60
CA THR A 21 -3.36 8.11 10.97
C THR A 21 -4.65 8.84 10.60
N ILE A 22 -5.08 8.71 9.34
CA ILE A 22 -6.31 9.27 8.82
C ILE A 22 -7.24 8.16 8.29
N PRO A 23 -8.56 8.29 8.42
CA PRO A 23 -9.50 7.39 7.76
C PRO A 23 -9.47 7.61 6.24
N LEU A 24 -9.61 6.54 5.45
CA LEU A 24 -9.71 6.65 3.99
C LEU A 24 -11.03 7.27 3.53
N TRP A 25 -12.09 7.12 4.30
CA TRP A 25 -13.39 7.77 4.09
C TRP A 25 -13.89 8.40 5.39
N GLN A 26 -14.23 9.67 5.34
CA GLN A 26 -14.71 10.41 6.51
C GLN A 26 -16.10 9.93 7.00
N ASN A 27 -16.94 9.51 6.06
CA ASN A 27 -18.33 9.11 6.34
C ASN A 27 -18.53 7.58 6.31
N GLY A 28 -17.45 6.80 6.48
CA GLY A 28 -17.46 5.34 6.41
C GLY A 28 -17.11 4.81 5.02
N ALA A 29 -16.44 3.66 4.99
CA ALA A 29 -16.01 3.04 3.74
C ALA A 29 -17.21 2.43 2.99
N PRO A 30 -17.24 2.47 1.65
CA PRO A 30 -18.26 1.80 0.87
C PRO A 30 -18.37 0.32 1.23
N GLY A 31 -19.59 -0.17 1.49
CA GLY A 31 -19.83 -1.56 1.91
C GLY A 31 -19.37 -1.88 3.33
N ALA A 32 -19.11 -0.89 4.18
CA ALA A 32 -18.81 -1.13 5.59
C ALA A 32 -20.00 -1.82 6.30
N MET A 33 -19.73 -2.92 7.02
CA MET A 33 -20.74 -3.72 7.73
C MET A 33 -20.81 -3.39 9.23
N GLY A 34 -20.24 -2.26 9.65
CA GLY A 34 -20.22 -1.79 11.03
C GLY A 34 -19.35 -0.55 11.20
N THR A 35 -19.07 -0.21 12.47
CA THR A 35 -18.31 1.00 12.84
C THR A 35 -17.12 0.70 13.74
N GLU A 36 -16.78 -0.59 13.90
CA GLU A 36 -15.61 -1.03 14.67
C GLU A 36 -14.30 -0.69 13.92
N ASP A 37 -13.17 -0.83 14.57
CA ASP A 37 -11.87 -0.54 13.98
C ASP A 37 -11.57 -1.36 12.71
N LYS A 38 -12.02 -2.62 12.66
CA LYS A 38 -11.91 -3.49 11.46
C LYS A 38 -12.77 -3.04 10.27
N ASP A 39 -13.75 -2.16 10.50
CA ASP A 39 -14.65 -1.61 9.47
C ASP A 39 -14.13 -0.28 8.90
N LYS A 40 -13.06 0.27 9.51
CA LYS A 40 -12.50 1.58 9.22
C LYS A 40 -11.10 1.44 8.58
N PRO A 41 -11.02 1.31 7.25
CA PRO A 41 -9.71 1.33 6.60
C PRO A 41 -9.08 2.72 6.75
N SER A 42 -7.76 2.72 6.98
CA SER A 42 -7.03 3.95 7.30
C SER A 42 -5.65 3.99 6.64
N LEU A 43 -5.06 5.16 6.64
CA LEU A 43 -3.75 5.45 6.08
C LEU A 43 -2.89 6.10 7.17
N THR A 44 -1.77 5.46 7.53
CA THR A 44 -0.80 6.05 8.45
C THR A 44 0.31 6.72 7.65
N LEU A 45 0.51 8.01 7.89
CA LEU A 45 1.39 8.89 7.16
C LEU A 45 2.76 8.96 7.82
N TYR A 46 3.80 8.53 7.11
CA TYR A 46 5.20 8.68 7.46
C TYR A 46 5.84 9.64 6.46
N LEU A 47 5.75 10.94 6.72
CA LEU A 47 6.29 11.95 5.82
C LEU A 47 7.81 12.05 5.98
N ALA A 48 8.52 12.07 4.86
CA ALA A 48 9.97 12.29 4.88
C ALA A 48 10.29 13.70 5.40
N ALA A 49 11.39 13.81 6.13
CA ALA A 49 11.87 15.11 6.60
C ALA A 49 12.07 16.06 5.41
N LYS A 50 11.57 17.28 5.53
CA LYS A 50 11.51 18.27 4.44
C LYS A 50 12.86 18.48 3.75
N GLU A 51 13.95 18.43 4.52
CA GLU A 51 15.32 18.64 4.05
C GLU A 51 15.86 17.47 3.22
N LYS A 52 15.24 16.30 3.33
CA LYS A 52 15.63 15.07 2.61
C LYS A 52 14.61 14.65 1.56
N ALA A 53 13.38 15.17 1.63
CA ALA A 53 12.28 14.75 0.77
C ALA A 53 12.63 14.93 -0.71
N ASN A 54 12.51 13.83 -1.49
CA ASN A 54 12.79 13.82 -2.93
C ASN A 54 11.51 13.86 -3.80
N GLY A 55 10.36 14.05 -3.14
CA GLY A 55 9.04 14.12 -3.77
C GLY A 55 8.42 12.75 -4.08
N THR A 56 9.12 11.64 -3.87
CA THR A 56 8.55 10.31 -4.08
C THR A 56 7.68 9.89 -2.91
N ALA A 57 6.56 9.24 -3.21
CA ALA A 57 5.66 8.64 -2.24
C ALA A 57 5.45 7.14 -2.50
N VAL A 58 5.29 6.35 -1.45
CA VAL A 58 5.00 4.92 -1.54
C VAL A 58 3.81 4.57 -0.64
N VAL A 59 2.78 4.01 -1.22
CA VAL A 59 1.66 3.38 -0.52
C VAL A 59 2.09 1.96 -0.17
N VAL A 60 2.18 1.63 1.12
CA VAL A 60 2.67 0.34 1.62
C VAL A 60 1.49 -0.54 2.01
N CYS A 61 1.42 -1.73 1.43
CA CYS A 61 0.40 -2.75 1.68
C CYS A 61 1.03 -3.95 2.41
N PRO A 62 0.92 -4.03 3.74
CA PRO A 62 1.45 -5.17 4.50
C PRO A 62 0.77 -6.48 4.11
N GLY A 63 1.48 -7.61 4.24
CA GLY A 63 0.92 -8.94 4.08
C GLY A 63 0.13 -9.41 5.30
N GLY A 64 -0.20 -10.70 5.32
CA GLY A 64 -0.99 -11.34 6.37
C GLY A 64 -2.14 -12.17 5.84
N GLY A 65 -2.01 -12.68 4.60
CA GLY A 65 -2.95 -13.64 4.01
C GLY A 65 -4.38 -13.13 3.83
N TYR A 66 -4.59 -11.81 3.78
CA TYR A 66 -5.92 -11.16 3.84
C TYR A 66 -6.74 -11.44 5.11
N GLY A 67 -6.17 -12.14 6.09
CA GLY A 67 -6.80 -12.42 7.38
C GLY A 67 -6.18 -11.62 8.54
N GLY A 68 -5.04 -10.98 8.31
CA GLY A 68 -4.31 -10.11 9.23
C GLY A 68 -3.47 -9.09 8.48
N LEU A 69 -2.72 -8.27 9.24
CA LEU A 69 -1.79 -7.28 8.70
C LEU A 69 -0.47 -7.30 9.49
N ALA A 70 0.63 -7.52 8.79
CA ALA A 70 1.99 -7.47 9.33
C ALA A 70 2.46 -6.00 9.51
N ILE A 71 1.70 -5.21 10.26
CA ILE A 71 1.86 -3.74 10.35
C ILE A 71 3.23 -3.31 10.87
N SER A 72 3.90 -4.10 11.72
CA SER A 72 5.21 -3.70 12.25
C SER A 72 6.30 -3.83 11.19
N HIS A 73 6.64 -5.05 10.77
CA HIS A 73 7.80 -5.31 9.91
C HIS A 73 7.56 -5.06 8.42
N GLU A 74 6.32 -5.20 7.92
CA GLU A 74 5.96 -4.90 6.52
C GLU A 74 5.22 -3.56 6.36
N GLY A 75 5.00 -2.85 7.47
CA GLY A 75 4.37 -1.52 7.48
C GLY A 75 5.31 -0.46 8.04
N LYS A 76 5.37 -0.34 9.38
CA LYS A 76 6.13 0.69 10.08
C LYS A 76 7.62 0.69 9.71
N GLU A 77 8.29 -0.46 9.82
CA GLU A 77 9.74 -0.54 9.57
C GLU A 77 10.08 -0.20 8.12
N ILE A 78 9.23 -0.60 7.17
CA ILE A 78 9.37 -0.23 5.75
C ILE A 78 9.19 1.28 5.57
N ALA A 79 8.21 1.88 6.23
CA ALA A 79 7.96 3.31 6.15
C ALA A 79 9.13 4.12 6.73
N GLU A 80 9.68 3.68 7.87
CA GLU A 80 10.85 4.29 8.49
C GLU A 80 12.09 4.16 7.58
N PHE A 81 12.31 3.00 6.96
CA PHE A 81 13.37 2.80 5.96
C PHE A 81 13.24 3.77 4.78
N LEU A 82 12.03 3.91 4.23
CA LEU A 82 11.76 4.83 3.12
C LEU A 82 12.02 6.28 3.52
N ASN A 83 11.64 6.68 4.72
CA ASN A 83 11.90 8.03 5.23
C ASN A 83 13.40 8.35 5.31
N LEU A 84 14.25 7.37 5.67
CA LEU A 84 15.71 7.56 5.67
C LEU A 84 16.24 7.87 4.25
N GLN A 85 15.55 7.39 3.21
CA GLN A 85 15.87 7.63 1.79
C GLN A 85 15.19 8.90 1.23
N GLY A 86 14.52 9.69 2.06
CA GLY A 86 13.81 10.89 1.62
C GLY A 86 12.49 10.61 0.89
N ILE A 87 11.93 9.41 1.04
CA ILE A 87 10.68 8.97 0.44
C ILE A 87 9.59 8.99 1.50
N SER A 88 8.47 9.66 1.22
CA SER A 88 7.29 9.61 2.09
C SER A 88 6.56 8.28 1.93
N ALA A 89 6.16 7.66 3.04
CA ALA A 89 5.46 6.38 3.04
C ALA A 89 4.06 6.51 3.65
N PHE A 90 3.15 5.71 3.16
CA PHE A 90 1.73 5.72 3.53
C PHE A 90 1.27 4.28 3.75
N VAL A 91 1.22 3.85 5.02
CA VAL A 91 0.88 2.46 5.36
C VAL A 91 -0.62 2.28 5.40
N VAL A 92 -1.14 1.37 4.58
CA VAL A 92 -2.59 1.10 4.48
C VAL A 92 -3.01 0.03 5.47
N LYS A 93 -3.97 0.36 6.33
CA LYS A 93 -4.79 -0.62 7.01
C LYS A 93 -6.01 -0.89 6.16
N TYR A 94 -5.94 -1.89 5.28
CA TYR A 94 -7.06 -2.29 4.43
C TYR A 94 -7.97 -3.29 5.13
N ARG A 95 -9.24 -3.37 4.71
CA ARG A 95 -10.24 -4.29 5.28
C ARG A 95 -9.89 -5.74 4.96
N LEU A 96 -10.23 -6.65 5.88
CA LEU A 96 -9.76 -8.04 5.87
C LEU A 96 -10.90 -9.06 5.82
N GLY A 97 -10.59 -10.20 5.19
CA GLY A 97 -11.44 -11.38 5.24
C GLY A 97 -11.49 -12.05 6.63
N PRO A 98 -12.45 -12.91 6.87
CA PRO A 98 -13.55 -13.27 5.97
C PRO A 98 -14.69 -12.23 5.94
N LYS A 99 -14.65 -11.19 6.82
CA LYS A 99 -15.70 -10.16 6.90
C LYS A 99 -15.76 -9.31 5.63
N TYR A 100 -14.59 -8.92 5.12
CA TYR A 100 -14.46 -8.10 3.92
C TYR A 100 -13.69 -8.84 2.83
N ARG A 101 -14.40 -9.32 1.84
CA ARG A 101 -13.84 -9.98 0.66
C ARG A 101 -13.63 -8.98 -0.47
N HIS A 102 -13.07 -9.46 -1.59
CA HIS A 102 -13.00 -8.67 -2.81
C HIS A 102 -14.41 -8.10 -3.15
N PRO A 103 -14.54 -6.81 -3.54
CA PRO A 103 -13.46 -5.88 -3.87
C PRO A 103 -12.98 -4.97 -2.71
N ALA A 104 -13.45 -5.15 -1.47
CA ALA A 104 -13.21 -4.18 -0.40
C ALA A 104 -11.72 -3.85 -0.16
N PRO A 105 -10.77 -4.83 -0.06
CA PRO A 105 -9.35 -4.49 0.10
C PRO A 105 -8.79 -3.70 -1.09
N LEU A 106 -9.21 -4.03 -2.33
CA LEU A 106 -8.80 -3.30 -3.53
C LEU A 106 -9.29 -1.85 -3.52
N MET A 107 -10.55 -1.63 -3.16
CA MET A 107 -11.11 -0.29 -3.00
C MET A 107 -10.31 0.55 -1.99
N ASP A 108 -9.87 -0.08 -0.88
CA ASP A 108 -9.07 0.58 0.15
C ASP A 108 -7.69 0.99 -0.37
N ALA A 109 -7.00 0.09 -1.08
CA ALA A 109 -5.69 0.38 -1.70
C ALA A 109 -5.80 1.46 -2.79
N GLN A 110 -6.80 1.37 -3.66
CA GLN A 110 -7.07 2.38 -4.68
C GLN A 110 -7.39 3.74 -4.06
N ARG A 111 -8.21 3.77 -3.00
CA ARG A 111 -8.52 4.99 -2.26
C ARG A 111 -7.29 5.59 -1.59
N ALA A 112 -6.38 4.75 -1.07
CA ALA A 112 -5.11 5.21 -0.50
C ALA A 112 -4.26 5.93 -1.56
N ILE A 113 -4.08 5.35 -2.75
CA ILE A 113 -3.35 5.98 -3.86
C ILE A 113 -3.99 7.30 -4.27
N ARG A 114 -5.33 7.36 -4.42
CA ARG A 114 -6.07 8.58 -4.73
C ARG A 114 -5.88 9.64 -3.65
N THR A 115 -5.94 9.24 -2.38
CA THR A 115 -5.76 10.15 -1.23
C THR A 115 -4.38 10.80 -1.27
N VAL A 116 -3.32 10.02 -1.50
CA VAL A 116 -1.96 10.55 -1.62
C VAL A 116 -1.85 11.49 -2.82
N ARG A 117 -2.39 11.10 -3.97
CA ARG A 117 -2.32 11.90 -5.21
C ARG A 117 -3.10 13.20 -5.12
N ALA A 118 -4.32 13.18 -4.59
CA ALA A 118 -5.16 14.36 -4.42
C ALA A 118 -4.57 15.37 -3.42
N ASN A 119 -3.82 14.87 -2.43
CA ASN A 119 -3.20 15.70 -1.39
C ASN A 119 -1.67 15.85 -1.58
N ALA A 120 -1.15 15.60 -2.77
CA ALA A 120 0.29 15.57 -3.03
C ALA A 120 1.00 16.85 -2.58
N THR A 121 0.44 18.02 -2.87
CA THR A 121 0.99 19.32 -2.43
C THR A 121 1.04 19.43 -0.90
N THR A 122 0.00 19.00 -0.21
CA THR A 122 -0.08 19.03 1.27
C THR A 122 0.96 18.12 1.90
N TYR A 123 1.24 16.97 1.27
CA TYR A 123 2.23 16.00 1.77
C TYR A 123 3.65 16.28 1.27
N GLY A 124 3.86 17.30 0.44
CA GLY A 124 5.17 17.63 -0.12
C GLY A 124 5.70 16.55 -1.09
N VAL A 125 4.80 15.88 -1.81
CA VAL A 125 5.15 14.83 -2.78
C VAL A 125 4.74 15.21 -4.21
N ASP A 126 5.36 14.57 -5.19
CA ASP A 126 5.00 14.73 -6.60
C ASP A 126 3.87 13.76 -6.96
N SER A 127 2.76 14.28 -7.45
CA SER A 127 1.60 13.49 -7.85
C SER A 127 1.86 12.47 -8.97
N LYS A 128 3.03 12.56 -9.63
CA LYS A 128 3.52 11.67 -10.69
C LYS A 128 4.59 10.68 -10.22
N LYS A 129 4.88 10.64 -8.91
CA LYS A 129 5.89 9.77 -8.30
C LYS A 129 5.31 8.99 -7.12
N ILE A 130 4.12 8.40 -7.30
CA ILE A 130 3.41 7.65 -6.26
C ILE A 130 3.41 6.18 -6.62
N GLY A 131 4.25 5.40 -5.93
CA GLY A 131 4.30 3.95 -6.06
C GLY A 131 3.42 3.21 -5.06
N ILE A 132 3.29 1.90 -5.29
CA ILE A 132 2.71 0.98 -4.32
C ILE A 132 3.68 -0.15 -4.04
N TRP A 133 3.86 -0.49 -2.77
CA TRP A 133 4.73 -1.56 -2.32
C TRP A 133 3.92 -2.58 -1.51
N GLY A 134 3.93 -3.84 -1.93
CA GLY A 134 3.20 -4.89 -1.26
C GLY A 134 4.04 -6.13 -0.96
N PHE A 135 3.67 -6.82 0.13
CA PHE A 135 4.33 -8.00 0.65
C PHE A 135 3.34 -9.17 0.71
N SER A 136 3.71 -10.35 0.24
CA SER A 136 2.85 -11.55 0.33
C SER A 136 1.44 -11.30 -0.22
N ALA A 137 0.38 -11.44 0.59
CA ALA A 137 -0.99 -11.06 0.22
C ALA A 137 -1.15 -9.56 -0.07
N GLY A 138 -0.36 -8.68 0.61
CA GLY A 138 -0.27 -7.25 0.27
C GLY A 138 0.39 -7.03 -1.08
N GLY A 139 1.29 -7.92 -1.51
CA GLY A 139 1.84 -7.98 -2.86
C GLY A 139 0.79 -8.32 -3.91
N HIS A 140 -0.13 -9.25 -3.59
CA HIS A 140 -1.31 -9.51 -4.42
C HIS A 140 -2.18 -8.25 -4.54
N LEU A 141 -2.45 -7.58 -3.42
CA LEU A 141 -3.24 -6.34 -3.42
C LEU A 141 -2.57 -5.24 -4.25
N ALA A 142 -1.25 -5.06 -4.10
CA ALA A 142 -0.48 -4.07 -4.86
C ALA A 142 -0.46 -4.38 -6.36
N SER A 143 -0.24 -5.64 -6.75
CA SER A 143 -0.27 -6.06 -8.16
C SER A 143 -1.68 -5.96 -8.76
N THR A 144 -2.74 -6.25 -7.97
CA THR A 144 -4.11 -6.03 -8.39
C THR A 144 -4.39 -4.54 -8.64
N ALA A 145 -3.96 -3.65 -7.73
CA ALA A 145 -4.07 -2.21 -7.92
C ALA A 145 -3.26 -1.71 -9.13
N GLY A 146 -2.13 -2.34 -9.44
CA GLY A 146 -1.28 -2.02 -10.59
C GLY A 146 -1.77 -2.54 -11.94
N THR A 147 -2.69 -3.50 -11.95
CA THR A 147 -3.27 -4.10 -13.16
C THR A 147 -4.76 -3.76 -13.36
N GLN A 148 -5.44 -3.33 -12.29
CA GLN A 148 -6.87 -3.00 -12.28
C GLN A 148 -7.07 -1.59 -11.69
N PHE A 149 -6.69 -0.58 -12.44
CA PHE A 149 -6.80 0.83 -12.05
C PHE A 149 -7.74 1.60 -12.99
N ASP A 150 -8.08 2.82 -12.58
CA ASP A 150 -8.77 3.80 -13.41
C ASP A 150 -8.13 5.21 -13.30
N THR A 151 -8.56 6.10 -14.16
CA THR A 151 -8.04 7.48 -14.25
C THR A 151 -8.70 8.46 -13.30
N GLY A 152 -9.64 7.99 -12.45
CA GLY A 152 -10.51 8.83 -11.62
C GLY A 152 -11.81 9.23 -12.33
N ASN A 153 -12.75 9.72 -11.55
CA ASN A 153 -14.02 10.24 -12.06
C ASN A 153 -14.07 11.77 -11.89
N PRO A 154 -13.91 12.57 -12.96
CA PRO A 154 -13.94 14.04 -12.88
C PRO A 154 -15.22 14.58 -12.26
N GLU A 155 -16.35 13.87 -12.42
CA GLU A 155 -17.68 14.27 -11.91
C GLU A 155 -17.96 13.79 -10.49
N ALA A 156 -17.01 13.08 -9.84
CA ALA A 156 -17.21 12.62 -8.47
C ALA A 156 -17.43 13.80 -7.51
N ALA A 157 -18.37 13.62 -6.59
CA ALA A 157 -18.62 14.61 -5.53
C ALA A 157 -17.45 14.69 -4.54
N ASP A 158 -16.78 13.58 -4.26
CA ASP A 158 -15.56 13.54 -3.45
C ASP A 158 -14.34 13.89 -4.33
N ALA A 159 -13.62 14.93 -3.93
CA ALA A 159 -12.44 15.41 -4.64
C ALA A 159 -11.34 14.34 -4.77
N ILE A 160 -11.25 13.41 -3.81
CA ILE A 160 -10.26 12.32 -3.84
C ILE A 160 -10.57 11.35 -4.99
N ASP A 161 -11.84 11.07 -5.26
CA ASP A 161 -12.25 10.14 -6.32
C ASP A 161 -12.08 10.70 -7.73
N LYS A 162 -11.77 12.00 -7.86
CA LYS A 162 -11.35 12.62 -9.13
C LYS A 162 -9.92 12.24 -9.54
N ALA A 163 -9.08 11.83 -8.59
CA ALA A 163 -7.70 11.45 -8.85
C ALA A 163 -7.60 10.02 -9.38
N SER A 164 -6.62 9.76 -10.27
CA SER A 164 -6.29 8.41 -10.72
C SER A 164 -5.81 7.53 -9.58
N CYS A 165 -6.24 6.26 -9.56
CA CYS A 165 -5.68 5.24 -8.66
C CYS A 165 -4.55 4.43 -9.29
N ARG A 166 -4.10 4.74 -10.51
CA ARG A 166 -2.96 4.06 -11.13
C ARG A 166 -1.68 4.44 -10.38
N PRO A 167 -0.95 3.49 -9.77
CA PRO A 167 0.37 3.78 -9.23
C PRO A 167 1.36 4.11 -10.36
N ASP A 168 2.42 4.87 -10.06
CA ASP A 168 3.42 5.23 -11.07
C ASP A 168 4.51 4.16 -11.17
N PHE A 169 4.69 3.34 -10.12
CA PHE A 169 5.55 2.14 -10.09
C PHE A 169 5.07 1.15 -9.02
N LEU A 170 5.47 -0.12 -9.14
CA LEU A 170 5.19 -1.17 -8.18
C LEU A 170 6.48 -1.75 -7.60
N ILE A 171 6.44 -2.10 -6.31
CA ILE A 171 7.44 -2.96 -5.65
C ILE A 171 6.69 -4.14 -5.04
N LEU A 172 7.08 -5.36 -5.41
CA LEU A 172 6.42 -6.59 -5.00
C LEU A 172 7.43 -7.51 -4.32
N CYS A 173 7.23 -7.76 -3.02
CA CYS A 173 8.09 -8.67 -2.25
C CYS A 173 7.36 -9.97 -1.95
N TYR A 174 7.93 -11.09 -2.39
CA TYR A 174 7.33 -12.43 -2.27
C TYR A 174 5.81 -12.40 -2.47
N PRO A 175 5.33 -11.77 -3.56
CA PRO A 175 3.92 -11.51 -3.73
C PRO A 175 3.16 -12.79 -4.03
N VAL A 176 1.94 -12.90 -3.52
CA VAL A 176 0.94 -13.77 -4.14
C VAL A 176 0.53 -13.11 -5.45
N ILE A 177 0.55 -13.84 -6.55
CA ILE A 177 0.19 -13.36 -7.89
C ILE A 177 -0.98 -14.16 -8.47
N THR A 178 -0.96 -15.50 -8.28
CA THR A 178 -2.02 -16.37 -8.77
C THR A 178 -2.81 -17.01 -7.63
N PHE A 179 -4.08 -17.26 -7.90
CA PHE A 179 -4.95 -18.06 -7.06
C PHE A 179 -5.31 -19.41 -7.68
N GLU A 180 -4.63 -19.79 -8.77
CA GLU A 180 -4.81 -21.06 -9.44
C GLU A 180 -3.83 -22.13 -8.93
N PRO A 181 -4.31 -23.36 -8.67
CA PRO A 181 -3.42 -24.49 -8.37
C PRO A 181 -2.43 -24.77 -9.53
N PRO A 182 -1.26 -25.37 -9.26
CA PRO A 182 -0.85 -25.92 -7.96
C PRO A 182 -0.16 -24.90 -7.03
N PHE A 183 0.15 -23.70 -7.50
CA PHE A 183 0.99 -22.74 -6.76
C PHE A 183 0.19 -21.73 -5.93
N ALA A 184 -1.14 -21.80 -5.93
CA ALA A 184 -1.99 -20.87 -5.23
C ALA A 184 -1.73 -20.83 -3.71
N HIS A 185 -1.51 -19.63 -3.15
CA HIS A 185 -1.57 -19.45 -1.71
C HIS A 185 -3.02 -19.50 -1.21
N MET A 186 -3.49 -20.72 -0.89
CA MET A 186 -4.88 -21.00 -0.58
C MET A 186 -5.43 -20.22 0.62
N GLY A 187 -4.58 -19.87 1.60
CA GLY A 187 -4.97 -19.02 2.74
C GLY A 187 -5.45 -17.65 2.26
N SER A 188 -4.66 -16.96 1.45
CA SER A 188 -5.01 -15.66 0.86
C SER A 188 -6.25 -15.74 -0.01
N ARG A 189 -6.32 -16.76 -0.90
CA ARG A 189 -7.49 -16.97 -1.75
C ARG A 189 -8.77 -17.12 -0.93
N ASN A 190 -8.75 -18.02 0.07
CA ASN A 190 -9.94 -18.29 0.87
C ASN A 190 -10.39 -17.09 1.71
N ASN A 191 -9.46 -16.31 2.25
CA ASN A 191 -9.79 -15.10 3.01
C ASN A 191 -10.35 -14.01 2.09
N LEU A 192 -9.77 -13.81 0.92
CA LEU A 192 -10.19 -12.76 0.00
C LEU A 192 -11.47 -13.12 -0.77
N LEU A 193 -11.63 -14.36 -1.19
CA LEU A 193 -12.70 -14.77 -2.11
C LEU A 193 -13.73 -15.71 -1.47
N GLY A 194 -13.33 -16.45 -0.44
CA GLY A 194 -14.10 -17.57 0.11
C GLY A 194 -13.69 -18.91 -0.52
N LYS A 195 -14.04 -20.01 0.16
CA LYS A 195 -13.67 -21.36 -0.27
C LYS A 195 -14.34 -21.75 -1.60
N ASP A 196 -15.57 -21.29 -1.79
CA ASP A 196 -16.43 -21.64 -2.93
C ASP A 196 -16.51 -20.50 -3.95
N ALA A 197 -15.40 -19.77 -4.13
CA ALA A 197 -15.35 -18.64 -5.05
C ALA A 197 -15.59 -19.08 -6.50
N ASP A 198 -16.36 -18.30 -7.23
CA ASP A 198 -16.59 -18.50 -8.66
C ASP A 198 -15.27 -18.50 -9.45
N ALA A 199 -15.15 -19.43 -10.42
CA ALA A 199 -13.93 -19.62 -11.18
C ALA A 199 -13.50 -18.35 -11.96
N LYS A 200 -14.46 -17.60 -12.52
CA LYS A 200 -14.17 -16.35 -13.23
C LYS A 200 -13.65 -15.27 -12.29
N LEU A 201 -14.16 -15.23 -11.05
CA LEU A 201 -13.64 -14.31 -10.04
C LEU A 201 -12.21 -14.68 -9.66
N VAL A 202 -11.91 -15.98 -9.48
CA VAL A 202 -10.55 -16.45 -9.22
C VAL A 202 -9.62 -16.05 -10.36
N GLU A 203 -9.97 -16.36 -11.60
CA GLU A 203 -9.20 -16.01 -12.81
C GLU A 203 -8.98 -14.49 -12.91
N SER A 204 -10.00 -13.68 -12.64
CA SER A 204 -9.89 -12.21 -12.71
C SER A 204 -8.90 -11.60 -11.72
N LEU A 205 -8.49 -12.36 -10.70
CA LEU A 205 -7.54 -12.00 -9.67
C LEU A 205 -6.22 -12.78 -9.74
N CYS A 206 -5.98 -13.48 -10.85
CA CYS A 206 -4.68 -14.02 -11.22
C CYS A 206 -3.93 -12.92 -12.00
N ASN A 207 -3.14 -12.11 -11.29
CA ASN A 207 -2.62 -10.84 -11.80
C ASN A 207 -1.64 -11.01 -12.97
N HIS A 208 -0.97 -12.17 -13.11
CA HIS A 208 -0.11 -12.47 -14.27
C HIS A 208 -0.86 -12.42 -15.61
N THR A 209 -2.17 -12.73 -15.61
CA THR A 209 -3.01 -12.66 -16.82
C THR A 209 -3.53 -11.25 -17.12
N ARG A 210 -3.32 -10.30 -16.20
CA ARG A 210 -3.86 -8.93 -16.27
C ARG A 210 -2.83 -7.88 -16.68
N VAL A 211 -1.59 -8.28 -16.92
CA VAL A 211 -0.51 -7.38 -17.33
C VAL A 211 -0.77 -6.83 -18.73
N THR A 212 -0.64 -5.52 -18.89
CA THR A 212 -0.83 -4.80 -20.15
C THR A 212 0.30 -3.78 -20.35
N ALA A 213 0.32 -3.12 -21.50
CA ALA A 213 1.27 -2.03 -21.78
C ALA A 213 1.07 -0.81 -20.85
N GLN A 214 -0.06 -0.70 -20.14
CA GLN A 214 -0.35 0.36 -19.18
C GLN A 214 0.01 -0.03 -17.74
N THR A 215 0.35 -1.31 -17.50
CA THR A 215 0.85 -1.74 -16.19
C THR A 215 2.12 -0.96 -15.85
N PRO A 216 2.24 -0.38 -14.64
CA PRO A 216 3.40 0.41 -14.27
C PRO A 216 4.71 -0.41 -14.26
N PRO A 217 5.88 0.24 -14.38
CA PRO A 217 7.16 -0.40 -14.10
C PRO A 217 7.13 -1.10 -12.75
N THR A 218 7.60 -2.34 -12.71
CA THR A 218 7.51 -3.21 -11.55
C THR A 218 8.87 -3.78 -11.18
N PHE A 219 9.25 -3.63 -9.90
CA PHE A 219 10.35 -4.38 -9.30
C PHE A 219 9.75 -5.52 -8.47
N LEU A 220 10.18 -6.76 -8.75
CA LEU A 220 9.73 -7.95 -8.04
C LEU A 220 10.92 -8.62 -7.36
N PHE A 221 10.76 -8.97 -6.09
CA PHE A 221 11.73 -9.70 -5.30
C PHE A 221 11.07 -10.94 -4.67
N HIS A 222 11.73 -12.11 -4.84
CA HIS A 222 11.27 -13.39 -4.27
C HIS A 222 12.48 -14.27 -3.97
N THR A 223 12.37 -15.14 -2.98
CA THR A 223 13.42 -16.13 -2.69
C THR A 223 13.04 -17.49 -3.26
N ASP A 224 14.01 -18.22 -3.79
CA ASP A 224 13.77 -19.54 -4.42
C ASP A 224 13.32 -20.62 -3.42
N GLU A 225 13.56 -20.40 -2.12
CA GLU A 225 13.24 -21.36 -1.05
C GLU A 225 11.96 -20.99 -0.28
N ASP A 226 11.14 -20.07 -0.79
CA ASP A 226 9.88 -19.70 -0.14
C ASP A 226 8.86 -20.85 -0.22
N THR A 227 8.56 -21.45 0.93
CA THR A 227 7.58 -22.54 1.05
C THR A 227 6.17 -22.04 1.39
N GLY A 228 6.02 -20.76 1.77
CA GLY A 228 4.75 -20.13 2.08
C GLY A 228 4.04 -19.65 0.81
N VAL A 229 4.77 -18.89 0.00
CA VAL A 229 4.36 -18.50 -1.36
C VAL A 229 5.44 -19.00 -2.30
N PRO A 230 5.23 -20.13 -3.01
CA PRO A 230 6.22 -20.66 -3.93
C PRO A 230 6.63 -19.65 -5.01
N PRO A 231 7.90 -19.58 -5.43
CA PRO A 231 8.35 -18.61 -6.44
C PRO A 231 7.65 -18.78 -7.80
N GLU A 232 7.05 -19.95 -8.04
CA GLU A 232 6.21 -20.22 -9.22
C GLU A 232 4.81 -19.56 -9.13
N ASN A 233 4.43 -19.09 -7.94
CA ASN A 233 3.17 -18.37 -7.77
C ASN A 233 3.19 -17.04 -8.54
#